data_bee4215fb09d23144a8f7e5e07e19c9b
#
_entry.id   bee4215fb09d23144a8f7e5e07e19c9b
#
_cell.length_a   1.000
_cell.length_b   1.000
_cell.length_c   1.000
_cell.angle_alpha   90.00
_cell.angle_beta   90.00
_cell.angle_gamma   90.00
#
_symmetry.space_group_name_H-M   'P 1'
#
loop_
_entity.id
_entity.type
_entity.pdbx_description
1 polymer ?
#
loop_
_entity_poly.entity_id
_entity_poly.type
_entity_poly.pdbx_seq_one_letter_code
_entity_poly.pdbx_strand_id
1 'polypeptide(L)'
;MMRRLSTSIFIVLFIGLFFGGLLAYILNAEGDKPELTLSPDTVYTNGRDQFSLRAADPGMGIKSVRVDLVQEDSRQKVLAKDLPQGTLKSELEFDLPLKDMQQGEFTLVLSCTDNSWTNWWKGNTRTLKKKMVLDTKPPMVSLASTRHNLNQGGSGLVVFKVSEDAAKCGVQ
;
A
#
# COMPACT_ATOMS: atom_id res chain seq x y z
N MET A 1 61.03 -15.28 -20.91
CA MET A 1 60.80 -14.03 -20.20
C MET A 1 59.35 -13.53 -20.44
N MET A 2 58.79 -13.60 -21.64
CA MET A 2 57.43 -13.15 -22.02
C MET A 2 56.28 -13.80 -21.25
N ARG A 3 56.36 -15.09 -20.87
CA ARG A 3 55.26 -15.82 -20.19
C ARG A 3 54.97 -15.31 -18.77
N ARG A 4 55.99 -14.87 -18.03
CA ARG A 4 55.83 -14.33 -16.67
C ARG A 4 55.26 -12.92 -16.68
N LEU A 5 55.58 -12.13 -17.71
CA LEU A 5 55.00 -10.78 -17.87
C LEU A 5 53.50 -10.84 -18.14
N SER A 6 53.04 -11.78 -18.98
CA SER A 6 51.63 -12.04 -19.25
C SER A 6 50.85 -12.41 -17.97
N THR A 7 51.40 -13.32 -17.15
CA THR A 7 50.73 -13.75 -15.90
C THR A 7 50.59 -12.61 -14.90
N SER A 8 51.63 -11.77 -14.76
CA SER A 8 51.57 -10.60 -13.86
C SER A 8 50.53 -9.56 -14.30
N ILE A 9 50.42 -9.33 -15.61
CA ILE A 9 49.40 -8.44 -16.16
C ILE A 9 47.99 -8.98 -15.88
N PHE A 10 47.74 -10.29 -16.06
CA PHE A 10 46.45 -10.92 -15.73
C PHE A 10 46.08 -10.80 -14.26
N ILE A 11 47.04 -10.98 -13.35
CA ILE A 11 46.84 -10.84 -11.90
C ILE A 11 46.45 -9.40 -11.55
N VAL A 12 47.15 -8.42 -12.10
CA VAL A 12 46.84 -6.99 -11.85
C VAL A 12 45.47 -6.63 -12.38
N LEU A 13 45.12 -7.08 -13.58
CA LEU A 13 43.77 -6.87 -14.14
C LEU A 13 42.69 -7.55 -13.30
N PHE A 14 42.93 -8.77 -12.84
CA PHE A 14 41.97 -9.49 -11.98
C PHE A 14 41.74 -8.77 -10.64
N ILE A 15 42.85 -8.32 -10.00
CA ILE A 15 42.76 -7.53 -8.77
C ILE A 15 42.01 -6.23 -9.01
N GLY A 16 42.31 -5.52 -10.10
CA GLY A 16 41.59 -4.29 -10.46
C GLY A 16 40.08 -4.48 -10.66
N LEU A 17 39.71 -5.54 -11.39
CA LEU A 17 38.31 -5.92 -11.59
C LEU A 17 37.63 -6.33 -10.28
N PHE A 18 38.32 -7.09 -9.43
CA PHE A 18 37.79 -7.52 -8.14
C PHE A 18 37.48 -6.33 -7.21
N PHE A 19 38.50 -5.45 -7.03
CA PHE A 19 38.31 -4.26 -6.18
C PHE A 19 37.37 -3.23 -6.79
N GLY A 20 37.38 -3.07 -8.11
CA GLY A 20 36.41 -2.23 -8.81
C GLY A 20 34.97 -2.75 -8.67
N GLY A 21 34.77 -4.06 -8.82
CA GLY A 21 33.45 -4.70 -8.59
C GLY A 21 33.01 -4.62 -7.15
N LEU A 22 33.91 -4.83 -6.19
CA LEU A 22 33.60 -4.69 -4.76
C LEU A 22 33.22 -3.25 -4.40
N LEU A 23 33.93 -2.27 -4.90
CA LEU A 23 33.58 -0.85 -4.69
C LEU A 23 32.25 -0.52 -5.31
N ALA A 24 31.98 -0.93 -6.53
CA ALA A 24 30.69 -0.75 -7.18
C ALA A 24 29.55 -1.40 -6.38
N TYR A 25 29.76 -2.61 -5.85
CA TYR A 25 28.79 -3.26 -4.99
C TYR A 25 28.53 -2.46 -3.72
N ILE A 26 29.57 -2.01 -3.01
CA ILE A 26 29.43 -1.22 -1.77
C ILE A 26 28.68 0.08 -2.01
N LEU A 27 28.95 0.77 -3.11
CA LEU A 27 28.31 2.03 -3.46
C LEU A 27 26.82 1.88 -3.83
N ASN A 28 26.41 0.69 -4.28
CA ASN A 28 25.03 0.42 -4.71
C ASN A 28 24.27 -0.52 -3.76
N ALA A 29 24.93 -1.09 -2.75
CA ALA A 29 24.32 -1.92 -1.72
C ALA A 29 23.83 -1.05 -0.56
N GLU A 30 22.71 -0.36 -0.77
CA GLU A 30 22.06 0.42 0.26
C GLU A 30 21.26 -0.48 1.21
N GLY A 31 21.33 -0.20 2.54
CA GLY A 31 20.63 -0.98 3.57
C GLY A 31 19.26 -0.44 3.92
N ASP A 32 18.97 0.80 3.56
CA ASP A 32 17.72 1.44 3.89
C ASP A 32 16.55 0.89 3.05
N LYS A 33 15.37 0.83 3.66
CA LYS A 33 14.17 0.33 2.99
C LYS A 33 13.32 1.49 2.53
N PRO A 34 12.62 1.37 1.40
CA PRO A 34 11.71 2.39 0.94
C PRO A 34 10.60 2.68 1.97
N GLU A 35 10.12 3.91 1.98
CA GLU A 35 8.99 4.34 2.78
C GLU A 35 7.68 4.10 2.04
N LEU A 36 6.64 3.67 2.78
CA LEU A 36 5.30 3.42 2.26
C LEU A 36 4.27 4.13 3.13
N THR A 37 3.34 4.83 2.49
CA THR A 37 2.20 5.48 3.15
C THR A 37 0.94 5.24 2.34
N LEU A 38 -0.13 4.80 3.01
CA LEU A 38 -1.46 4.62 2.43
C LEU A 38 -2.38 5.77 2.85
N SER A 39 -3.12 6.32 1.92
CA SER A 39 -4.14 7.35 2.14
C SER A 39 -5.44 6.95 1.42
N PRO A 40 -6.61 7.11 2.04
CA PRO A 40 -6.84 7.49 3.43
C PRO A 40 -6.41 6.40 4.41
N ASP A 41 -5.97 6.80 5.61
CA ASP A 41 -5.62 5.87 6.70
C ASP A 41 -6.87 5.53 7.53
N THR A 42 -7.83 4.84 6.91
CA THR A 42 -9.08 4.42 7.53
C THR A 42 -9.07 2.94 7.88
N VAL A 43 -9.88 2.56 8.87
CA VAL A 43 -10.11 1.15 9.21
C VAL A 43 -11.34 0.63 8.49
N TYR A 44 -12.34 1.48 8.27
CA TYR A 44 -13.60 1.12 7.61
C TYR A 44 -13.64 1.70 6.21
N THR A 45 -14.20 0.96 5.27
CA THR A 45 -14.44 1.42 3.90
C THR A 45 -15.78 0.87 3.40
N ASN A 46 -16.49 1.68 2.65
CA ASN A 46 -17.69 1.26 1.92
C ASN A 46 -17.33 0.71 0.52
N GLY A 47 -16.04 0.65 0.21
CA GLY A 47 -15.50 0.19 -1.06
C GLY A 47 -15.55 1.19 -2.21
N ARG A 48 -16.06 2.40 -1.98
CA ARG A 48 -16.07 3.50 -2.97
C ARG A 48 -14.92 4.48 -2.75
N ASP A 49 -14.15 4.26 -1.70
CA ASP A 49 -13.00 5.09 -1.37
C ASP A 49 -11.89 4.85 -2.39
N GLN A 50 -11.34 5.92 -2.93
CA GLN A 50 -10.15 5.87 -3.76
C GLN A 50 -8.92 5.89 -2.85
N PHE A 51 -8.08 4.89 -3.01
CA PHE A 51 -6.85 4.77 -2.22
C PHE A 51 -5.66 5.28 -3.02
N SER A 52 -4.77 5.99 -2.33
CA SER A 52 -3.49 6.42 -2.87
C SER A 52 -2.35 5.80 -2.04
N LEU A 53 -1.44 5.12 -2.72
CA LEU A 53 -0.22 4.57 -2.16
C LEU A 53 0.95 5.45 -2.56
N ARG A 54 1.56 6.10 -1.56
CA ARG A 54 2.81 6.83 -1.74
C ARG A 54 3.98 5.95 -1.35
N ALA A 55 4.93 5.85 -2.25
CA ALA A 55 6.19 5.20 -2.04
C ALA A 55 7.32 6.21 -2.24
N ALA A 56 8.34 6.20 -1.38
CA ALA A 56 9.49 7.07 -1.47
C ALA A 56 10.77 6.30 -1.10
N ASP A 57 11.80 6.51 -1.89
CA ASP A 57 13.14 5.99 -1.65
C ASP A 57 14.16 7.02 -2.14
N PRO A 58 14.80 7.78 -1.23
CA PRO A 58 15.75 8.82 -1.60
C PRO A 58 17.11 8.27 -2.07
N GLY A 59 17.39 6.99 -1.84
CA GLY A 59 18.64 6.35 -2.19
C GLY A 59 18.66 5.81 -3.62
N MET A 60 18.49 4.51 -3.76
CA MET A 60 18.57 3.81 -5.07
C MET A 60 17.28 3.91 -5.89
N GLY A 61 16.21 4.44 -5.30
CA GLY A 61 14.92 4.60 -5.93
C GLY A 61 14.10 3.31 -6.00
N ILE A 62 12.83 3.48 -6.32
CA ILE A 62 11.81 2.44 -6.29
C ILE A 62 11.88 1.60 -7.56
N LYS A 63 11.91 0.28 -7.42
CA LYS A 63 11.86 -0.70 -8.50
C LYS A 63 10.44 -1.12 -8.82
N SER A 64 9.67 -1.50 -7.79
CA SER A 64 8.32 -1.99 -7.98
C SER A 64 7.44 -1.75 -6.76
N VAL A 65 6.15 -1.56 -7.03
CA VAL A 65 5.11 -1.41 -6.01
C VAL A 65 4.03 -2.44 -6.26
N ARG A 66 3.54 -3.09 -5.21
CA ARG A 66 2.47 -4.10 -5.27
C ARG A 66 1.48 -3.89 -4.15
N VAL A 67 0.22 -4.12 -4.45
CA VAL A 67 -0.89 -4.15 -3.50
C VAL A 67 -1.63 -5.46 -3.69
N ASP A 68 -1.68 -6.26 -2.65
CA ASP A 68 -2.48 -7.47 -2.60
C ASP A 68 -3.57 -7.31 -1.53
N LEU A 69 -4.74 -7.82 -1.81
CA LEU A 69 -5.85 -7.95 -0.90
C LEU A 69 -5.91 -9.39 -0.41
N VAL A 70 -5.98 -9.57 0.90
CA VAL A 70 -6.11 -10.89 1.54
C VAL A 70 -7.38 -10.89 2.36
N GLN A 71 -8.30 -11.77 2.02
CA GLN A 71 -9.55 -11.99 2.74
C GLN A 71 -9.74 -13.50 2.92
N GLU A 72 -9.84 -13.95 4.17
CA GLU A 72 -9.84 -15.38 4.52
C GLU A 72 -8.61 -16.09 3.92
N ASP A 73 -8.80 -17.10 3.11
CA ASP A 73 -7.74 -17.85 2.43
C ASP A 73 -7.48 -17.36 0.99
N SER A 74 -8.21 -16.32 0.55
CA SER A 74 -8.07 -15.75 -0.79
C SER A 74 -7.07 -14.60 -0.80
N ARG A 75 -6.15 -14.63 -1.77
CA ARG A 75 -5.22 -13.53 -2.04
C ARG A 75 -5.41 -13.05 -3.48
N GLN A 76 -5.78 -11.80 -3.62
CA GLN A 76 -6.03 -11.15 -4.90
C GLN A 76 -5.07 -10.00 -5.12
N LYS A 77 -4.49 -9.94 -6.30
CA LYS A 77 -3.63 -8.82 -6.70
C LYS A 77 -4.51 -7.65 -7.14
N VAL A 78 -4.37 -6.52 -6.43
CA VAL A 78 -5.09 -5.27 -6.73
C VAL A 78 -4.25 -4.40 -7.66
N LEU A 79 -2.97 -4.20 -7.34
CA LEU A 79 -2.05 -3.38 -8.11
C LEU A 79 -0.69 -4.05 -8.19
N ALA A 80 -0.06 -4.03 -9.36
CA ALA A 80 1.36 -4.32 -9.52
C ALA A 80 1.93 -3.43 -10.59
N LYS A 81 2.95 -2.65 -10.24
CA LYS A 81 3.59 -1.71 -11.16
C LYS A 81 5.09 -1.73 -10.96
N ASP A 82 5.82 -1.96 -12.04
CA ASP A 82 7.25 -1.75 -12.11
C ASP A 82 7.50 -0.30 -12.53
N LEU A 83 8.46 0.34 -11.92
CA LEU A 83 8.76 1.76 -12.12
C LEU A 83 10.10 1.91 -12.85
N PRO A 84 10.28 2.99 -13.63
CA PRO A 84 11.54 3.29 -14.26
C PRO A 84 12.67 3.44 -13.24
N GLN A 85 13.87 3.01 -13.61
CA GLN A 85 15.05 3.17 -12.77
C GLN A 85 15.28 4.66 -12.43
N GLY A 86 15.63 4.95 -11.18
CA GLY A 86 15.84 6.32 -10.69
C GLY A 86 14.55 7.02 -10.22
N THR A 87 13.41 6.33 -10.17
CA THR A 87 12.19 6.89 -9.59
C THR A 87 12.31 6.96 -8.07
N LEU A 88 12.51 8.16 -7.53
CA LEU A 88 12.70 8.37 -6.08
C LEU A 88 11.37 8.44 -5.33
N LYS A 89 10.28 8.84 -5.99
CA LYS A 89 8.95 8.97 -5.41
C LYS A 89 7.90 8.53 -6.42
N SER A 90 6.87 7.85 -5.94
CA SER A 90 5.72 7.45 -6.75
C SER A 90 4.45 7.53 -5.93
N GLU A 91 3.39 8.01 -6.54
CA GLU A 91 2.03 7.99 -6.00
C GLU A 91 1.15 7.23 -6.97
N LEU A 92 0.48 6.21 -6.47
CA LEU A 92 -0.33 5.30 -7.26
C LEU A 92 -1.72 5.20 -6.64
N GLU A 93 -2.72 5.50 -7.44
CA GLU A 93 -4.12 5.36 -7.05
C GLU A 93 -4.63 3.97 -7.43
N PHE A 94 -5.50 3.42 -6.61
CA PHE A 94 -6.15 2.13 -6.86
C PHE A 94 -7.50 2.05 -6.17
N ASP A 95 -8.38 1.25 -6.74
CA ASP A 95 -9.70 0.94 -6.21
C ASP A 95 -9.74 -0.49 -5.70
N LEU A 96 -10.62 -0.78 -4.75
CA LEU A 96 -10.84 -2.14 -4.26
C LEU A 96 -11.70 -2.94 -5.24
N PRO A 97 -11.37 -4.23 -5.48
CA PRO A 97 -12.11 -5.11 -6.37
C PRO A 97 -13.39 -5.65 -5.70
N LEU A 98 -14.37 -4.78 -5.49
CA LEU A 98 -15.59 -5.05 -4.72
C LEU A 98 -16.40 -6.28 -5.17
N LYS A 99 -16.34 -6.61 -6.46
CA LYS A 99 -17.10 -7.74 -7.02
C LYS A 99 -16.70 -9.08 -6.41
N ASP A 100 -15.45 -9.18 -5.97
CA ASP A 100 -14.85 -10.42 -5.49
C ASP A 100 -14.63 -10.40 -3.97
N MET A 101 -15.14 -9.36 -3.28
CA MET A 101 -14.99 -9.19 -1.84
C MET A 101 -16.26 -9.53 -1.08
N GLN A 102 -16.08 -10.14 0.09
CA GLN A 102 -17.14 -10.34 1.06
C GLN A 102 -17.17 -9.23 2.10
N GLN A 103 -18.33 -9.00 2.71
CA GLN A 103 -18.47 -8.11 3.87
C GLN A 103 -17.59 -8.60 5.02
N GLY A 104 -16.98 -7.67 5.75
CA GLY A 104 -16.19 -7.97 6.93
C GLY A 104 -14.70 -7.66 6.78
N GLU A 105 -13.90 -8.32 7.57
CA GLU A 105 -12.46 -8.03 7.66
C GLU A 105 -11.69 -8.49 6.43
N PHE A 106 -10.73 -7.67 6.03
CA PHE A 106 -9.72 -7.99 5.02
C PHE A 106 -8.39 -7.31 5.36
N THR A 107 -7.33 -7.74 4.72
CA THR A 107 -6.00 -7.15 4.91
C THR A 107 -5.44 -6.69 3.57
N LEU A 108 -5.06 -5.42 3.46
CA LEU A 108 -4.22 -4.94 2.37
C LEU A 108 -2.76 -5.21 2.71
N VAL A 109 -2.07 -5.87 1.81
CA VAL A 109 -0.62 -6.12 1.88
C VAL A 109 0.06 -5.27 0.82
N LEU A 110 0.66 -4.18 1.27
CA LEU A 110 1.33 -3.20 0.44
C LEU A 110 2.83 -3.50 0.46
N SER A 111 3.47 -3.62 -0.68
CA SER A 111 4.90 -3.88 -0.75
C SER A 111 5.59 -2.98 -1.76
N CYS A 112 6.76 -2.48 -1.40
CA CYS A 112 7.61 -1.69 -2.26
C CYS A 112 9.04 -2.25 -2.21
N THR A 113 9.65 -2.40 -3.36
CA THR A 113 11.02 -2.88 -3.52
C THR A 113 11.85 -1.81 -4.21
N ASP A 114 13.06 -1.56 -3.74
CA ASP A 114 14.02 -0.61 -4.29
C ASP A 114 14.91 -1.23 -5.39
N ASN A 115 15.79 -0.41 -5.96
CA ASN A 115 16.82 -0.82 -6.94
C ASN A 115 18.16 -1.15 -6.31
N SER A 116 18.27 -1.28 -4.98
CA SER A 116 19.51 -1.61 -4.30
C SER A 116 20.09 -2.96 -4.76
N TRP A 117 21.42 -3.07 -4.76
CA TRP A 117 22.11 -4.32 -5.07
C TRP A 117 22.16 -5.32 -3.90
N THR A 118 21.51 -4.98 -2.78
CA THR A 118 21.34 -5.91 -1.65
C THR A 118 20.57 -7.17 -2.06
N ASN A 119 20.71 -8.23 -1.26
CA ASN A 119 20.06 -9.53 -1.49
C ASN A 119 20.26 -10.09 -2.90
N TRP A 120 21.49 -9.99 -3.42
CA TRP A 120 21.82 -10.45 -4.78
C TRP A 120 20.97 -9.76 -5.86
N TRP A 121 20.99 -8.42 -5.88
CA TRP A 121 20.26 -7.55 -6.82
C TRP A 121 18.73 -7.64 -6.73
N LYS A 122 18.19 -8.22 -5.65
CA LYS A 122 16.73 -8.28 -5.45
C LYS A 122 16.18 -6.99 -4.85
N GLY A 123 17.04 -6.21 -4.21
CA GLY A 123 16.67 -4.96 -3.53
C GLY A 123 16.16 -5.19 -2.11
N ASN A 124 15.90 -4.09 -1.42
CA ASN A 124 15.23 -4.08 -0.13
C ASN A 124 13.73 -3.97 -0.34
N THR A 125 12.97 -4.72 0.46
CA THR A 125 11.51 -4.69 0.37
C THR A 125 10.93 -4.22 1.70
N ARG A 126 10.07 -3.21 1.63
CA ARG A 126 9.18 -2.78 2.71
C ARG A 126 7.81 -3.39 2.48
N THR A 127 7.25 -3.99 3.52
CA THR A 127 5.87 -4.50 3.50
C THR A 127 5.08 -3.86 4.63
N LEU A 128 3.93 -3.30 4.29
CA LEU A 128 2.93 -2.76 5.22
C LEU A 128 1.67 -3.60 5.13
N LYS A 129 1.17 -4.06 6.26
CA LYS A 129 -0.11 -4.79 6.36
C LYS A 129 -1.12 -3.90 7.05
N LYS A 130 -2.22 -3.59 6.37
CA LYS A 130 -3.31 -2.78 6.91
C LYS A 130 -4.57 -3.63 7.01
N LYS A 131 -5.04 -3.86 8.22
CA LYS A 131 -6.35 -4.51 8.46
C LYS A 131 -7.45 -3.48 8.27
N MET A 132 -8.48 -3.86 7.54
CA MET A 132 -9.63 -3.03 7.21
C MET A 132 -10.91 -3.84 7.28
N VAL A 133 -12.03 -3.15 7.35
CA VAL A 133 -13.38 -3.74 7.35
C VAL A 133 -14.16 -3.16 6.19
N LEU A 134 -14.65 -4.04 5.33
CA LEU A 134 -15.60 -3.67 4.27
C LEU A 134 -17.01 -3.68 4.85
N ASP A 135 -17.65 -2.50 4.86
CA ASP A 135 -19.03 -2.32 5.24
C ASP A 135 -19.77 -1.52 4.17
N THR A 136 -20.54 -2.22 3.36
CA THR A 136 -21.37 -1.64 2.29
C THR A 136 -22.84 -1.52 2.67
N LYS A 137 -23.21 -1.92 3.91
CA LYS A 137 -24.60 -1.86 4.34
C LYS A 137 -24.97 -0.43 4.73
N PRO A 138 -26.01 0.16 4.13
CA PRO A 138 -26.47 1.46 4.55
C PRO A 138 -27.11 1.38 5.94
N PRO A 139 -26.98 2.42 6.78
CA PRO A 139 -27.65 2.47 8.06
C PRO A 139 -29.17 2.47 7.87
N MET A 140 -29.86 1.69 8.68
CA MET A 140 -31.33 1.62 8.66
C MET A 140 -31.92 2.53 9.73
N VAL A 141 -32.96 3.30 9.33
CA VAL A 141 -33.74 4.13 10.24
C VAL A 141 -35.12 3.56 10.36
N SER A 142 -35.58 3.32 11.58
CA SER A 142 -36.96 2.90 11.88
C SER A 142 -37.61 3.90 12.81
N LEU A 143 -38.84 4.31 12.48
CA LEU A 143 -39.66 5.20 13.33
C LEU A 143 -40.24 4.38 14.48
N ALA A 144 -39.95 4.83 15.70
CA ALA A 144 -40.53 4.25 16.92
C ALA A 144 -41.81 4.98 17.38
N SER A 145 -41.98 6.24 16.95
CA SER A 145 -43.21 7.00 17.24
C SER A 145 -44.27 6.78 16.15
N THR A 146 -45.53 6.63 16.56
CA THR A 146 -46.64 6.29 15.67
C THR A 146 -47.57 7.49 15.33
N ARG A 147 -47.44 8.61 16.03
CA ARG A 147 -48.30 9.80 15.83
C ARG A 147 -47.40 11.01 15.57
N HIS A 148 -47.54 11.63 14.40
CA HIS A 148 -46.75 12.76 13.95
C HIS A 148 -47.61 13.96 13.54
N ASN A 149 -48.81 14.13 14.19
CA ASN A 149 -49.70 15.25 13.89
C ASN A 149 -49.19 16.52 14.59
N LEU A 150 -48.89 17.54 13.79
CA LEU A 150 -48.49 18.86 14.25
C LEU A 150 -49.52 19.88 13.83
N ASN A 151 -49.95 20.70 14.78
CA ASN A 151 -50.73 21.89 14.47
C ASN A 151 -49.80 23.01 14.00
N GLN A 152 -50.35 23.93 13.20
CA GLN A 152 -49.57 25.09 12.76
C GLN A 152 -49.06 25.89 13.97
N GLY A 153 -47.73 26.09 14.06
CA GLY A 153 -47.09 26.75 15.19
C GLY A 153 -46.83 25.83 16.41
N GLY A 154 -47.18 24.55 16.34
CA GLY A 154 -46.93 23.58 17.41
C GLY A 154 -45.57 22.90 17.32
N SER A 155 -45.17 22.29 18.44
CA SER A 155 -43.95 21.44 18.51
C SER A 155 -44.34 19.97 18.47
N GLY A 156 -43.50 19.14 17.88
CA GLY A 156 -43.69 17.69 17.84
C GLY A 156 -42.42 16.95 18.21
N LEU A 157 -42.61 15.70 18.66
CA LEU A 157 -41.50 14.79 18.97
C LEU A 157 -41.59 13.60 18.02
N VAL A 158 -40.46 13.34 17.34
CA VAL A 158 -40.27 12.14 16.53
C VAL A 158 -39.21 11.28 17.21
N VAL A 159 -39.55 10.04 17.51
CA VAL A 159 -38.58 9.05 18.03
C VAL A 159 -38.27 8.05 16.94
N PHE A 160 -37.01 7.92 16.64
CA PHE A 160 -36.53 6.96 15.66
C PHE A 160 -35.35 6.16 16.21
N LYS A 161 -35.17 4.95 15.69
CA LYS A 161 -34.05 4.08 16.00
C LYS A 161 -33.18 3.99 14.76
N VAL A 162 -31.90 4.19 14.93
CA VAL A 162 -30.88 4.05 13.90
C VAL A 162 -30.04 2.81 14.21
N SER A 163 -29.62 2.08 13.20
CA SER A 163 -28.67 0.99 13.36
C SER A 163 -27.35 1.50 13.95
N GLU A 164 -26.58 0.60 14.59
CA GLU A 164 -25.36 0.96 15.30
C GLU A 164 -24.25 1.55 14.41
N ASP A 165 -24.38 1.40 13.10
CA ASP A 165 -23.35 1.78 12.12
C ASP A 165 -23.42 3.25 11.67
N ALA A 166 -24.35 4.06 12.23
CA ALA A 166 -24.51 5.44 11.81
C ALA A 166 -23.56 6.39 12.54
N ALA A 167 -22.65 7.03 11.80
CA ALA A 167 -21.71 8.03 12.34
C ALA A 167 -22.40 9.33 12.78
N LYS A 168 -23.50 9.72 12.11
CA LYS A 168 -24.36 10.87 12.44
C LYS A 168 -25.79 10.57 12.09
N CYS A 169 -26.74 10.99 12.94
CA CYS A 169 -28.18 10.96 12.66
C CYS A 169 -28.81 12.28 13.10
N GLY A 170 -29.81 12.72 12.36
CA GLY A 170 -30.55 13.96 12.64
C GLY A 170 -31.71 14.14 11.67
N VAL A 171 -32.58 15.12 11.98
CA VAL A 171 -33.69 15.56 11.13
C VAL A 171 -33.33 16.94 10.59
N GLN A 172 -33.46 17.11 9.27
CA GLN A 172 -33.33 18.40 8.60
C GLN A 172 -34.71 18.98 8.30
#